data_672753dbfd84d31dbd75ecdac138b059
#
_entry.id   672753dbfd84d31dbd75ecdac138b059
#
_cell.length_a   1.000
_cell.length_b   1.000
_cell.length_c   1.000
_cell.angle_alpha   90.00
_cell.angle_beta   90.00
_cell.angle_gamma   90.00
#
_symmetry.space_group_name_H-M   'P 1'
#
loop_
_entity.id
_entity.type
_entity.pdbx_description
1 polymer ?
#
loop_
_entity_poly.entity_id
_entity_poly.type
_entity_poly.pdbx_seq_one_letter_code
_entity_poly.pdbx_strand_id
1 'polypeptide(L)'
;IRVAPKLGANVRIEGEALEAGSPVLKAGHLLDGTALAAAISVGHGTLPVLPRPRVIVVSTGTELKRAGEALERGQIPDSNGILLRGLVEDAGGRVVAHLRTGDTPAELRRALDAAPDADLVITAGGISAGAFEVVRLTLGTDAGFHHVAQQPGGPQGVCSTPVGREGRETPIICLPGNPVSVFTTFHMYVAGALAVMSGLVLPERGATVPLSLIPLSEP
;
A
#
# COMPACT_ATOMS: atom_id res chain seq x y z
N ILE A 1 55.16 17.27 6.68
CA ILE A 1 54.49 17.45 7.99
C ILE A 1 55.02 18.75 8.55
N ARG A 2 54.14 19.76 8.72
CA ARG A 2 54.54 21.09 9.24
C ARG A 2 54.48 21.16 10.77
N VAL A 3 53.74 20.25 11.41
CA VAL A 3 53.60 20.15 12.87
C VAL A 3 53.53 18.67 13.22
N ALA A 4 54.30 18.26 14.23
CA ALA A 4 54.23 16.87 14.72
C ALA A 4 52.89 16.62 15.41
N PRO A 5 52.18 15.53 15.09
CA PRO A 5 50.93 15.20 15.76
C PRO A 5 51.21 14.87 17.23
N LYS A 6 50.26 15.19 18.11
CA LYS A 6 50.34 14.78 19.53
C LYS A 6 50.22 13.25 19.58
N LEU A 7 50.85 12.65 20.62
CA LEU A 7 50.72 11.21 20.89
C LEU A 7 49.23 10.85 21.03
N GLY A 8 48.76 9.82 20.27
CA GLY A 8 47.38 9.42 20.24
C GLY A 8 46.46 10.20 19.26
N ALA A 9 46.99 11.22 18.56
CA ALA A 9 46.21 11.94 17.53
C ALA A 9 45.78 11.00 16.43
N ASN A 10 44.50 11.04 16.05
CA ASN A 10 43.86 10.16 15.05
C ASN A 10 43.77 8.66 15.43
N VAL A 11 43.98 8.32 16.68
CA VAL A 11 43.72 6.99 17.25
C VAL A 11 42.40 7.04 17.97
N ARG A 12 41.41 6.30 17.48
CA ARG A 12 40.14 6.16 18.18
C ARG A 12 40.33 5.32 19.43
N ILE A 13 39.82 5.81 20.54
CA ILE A 13 39.76 5.05 21.78
C ILE A 13 38.44 4.25 21.85
N GLU A 14 38.42 3.20 22.66
CA GLU A 14 37.23 2.41 22.92
C GLU A 14 36.09 3.29 23.44
N GLY A 15 34.90 3.15 22.90
CA GLY A 15 33.72 3.93 23.27
C GLY A 15 33.64 5.35 22.68
N GLU A 16 34.65 5.84 21.95
CA GLU A 16 34.65 7.19 21.39
C GLU A 16 33.51 7.46 20.40
N ALA A 17 33.16 6.47 19.54
CA ALA A 17 32.09 6.60 18.59
C ALA A 17 30.73 6.21 19.17
N LEU A 18 30.69 5.20 20.03
CA LEU A 18 29.50 4.69 20.68
C LEU A 18 29.90 3.92 21.96
N GLU A 19 29.36 4.31 23.10
CA GLU A 19 29.58 3.62 24.36
C GLU A 19 28.86 2.28 24.42
N ALA A 20 29.45 1.28 25.07
CA ALA A 20 28.81 -0.02 25.27
C ALA A 20 27.49 0.14 26.05
N GLY A 21 26.43 -0.51 25.53
CA GLY A 21 25.07 -0.40 26.08
C GLY A 21 24.24 0.77 25.56
N SER A 22 24.82 1.67 24.75
CA SER A 22 24.04 2.71 24.09
C SER A 22 23.13 2.15 23.00
N PRO A 23 21.88 2.63 22.86
CA PRO A 23 20.98 2.17 21.82
C PRO A 23 21.44 2.65 20.45
N VAL A 24 21.64 1.73 19.50
CA VAL A 24 22.00 2.02 18.10
C VAL A 24 20.75 2.30 17.27
N LEU A 25 19.73 1.46 17.43
CA LEU A 25 18.44 1.57 16.78
C LEU A 25 17.32 1.42 17.82
N LYS A 26 16.21 2.11 17.60
CA LYS A 26 15.02 2.01 18.46
C LYS A 26 13.93 1.20 17.75
N ALA A 27 13.02 0.60 18.53
CA ALA A 27 11.81 0.01 17.98
C ALA A 27 11.02 1.05 17.17
N GLY A 28 10.46 0.63 16.03
CA GLY A 28 9.76 1.52 15.09
C GLY A 28 10.68 2.29 14.13
N HIS A 29 11.99 2.09 14.19
CA HIS A 29 12.93 2.68 13.22
C HIS A 29 12.79 2.00 11.86
N LEU A 30 12.65 2.79 10.81
CA LEU A 30 12.65 2.27 9.44
C LEU A 30 14.06 1.83 9.07
N LEU A 31 14.23 0.54 8.73
CA LEU A 31 15.53 -0.02 8.38
C LEU A 31 15.88 0.33 6.92
N ASP A 32 16.64 1.39 6.77
CA ASP A 32 17.32 1.75 5.53
C ASP A 32 18.76 1.22 5.49
N GLY A 33 19.49 1.50 4.41
CA GLY A 33 20.90 1.09 4.30
C GLY A 33 21.80 1.64 5.41
N THR A 34 21.50 2.83 5.91
CA THR A 34 22.25 3.49 7.01
C THR A 34 22.03 2.77 8.33
N ALA A 35 20.77 2.46 8.65
CA ALA A 35 20.41 1.72 9.85
C ALA A 35 21.02 0.30 9.85
N LEU A 36 21.00 -0.39 8.70
CA LEU A 36 21.65 -1.70 8.55
C LEU A 36 23.16 -1.62 8.73
N ALA A 37 23.83 -0.62 8.15
CA ALA A 37 25.25 -0.43 8.31
C ALA A 37 25.61 -0.13 9.78
N ALA A 38 24.84 0.70 10.47
CA ALA A 38 25.03 0.97 11.89
C ALA A 38 24.91 -0.30 12.76
N ALA A 39 23.90 -1.14 12.50
CA ALA A 39 23.71 -2.40 13.21
C ALA A 39 24.90 -3.36 13.00
N ILE A 40 25.36 -3.50 11.76
CA ILE A 40 26.49 -4.37 11.42
C ILE A 40 27.79 -3.84 12.08
N SER A 41 28.00 -2.53 12.11
CA SER A 41 29.22 -1.94 12.67
C SER A 41 29.41 -2.22 14.17
N VAL A 42 28.32 -2.54 14.87
CA VAL A 42 28.35 -2.92 16.29
C VAL A 42 28.13 -4.42 16.51
N GLY A 43 28.23 -5.24 15.46
CA GLY A 43 28.25 -6.70 15.55
C GLY A 43 26.89 -7.40 15.43
N HIS A 44 25.80 -6.67 15.14
CA HIS A 44 24.48 -7.29 14.92
C HIS A 44 24.34 -7.79 13.49
N GLY A 45 24.37 -9.12 13.28
CA GLY A 45 24.14 -9.76 11.99
C GLY A 45 22.66 -10.01 11.64
N THR A 46 21.77 -9.89 12.63
CA THR A 46 20.31 -10.05 12.47
C THR A 46 19.58 -9.04 13.34
N LEU A 47 18.44 -8.57 12.87
CA LEU A 47 17.56 -7.65 13.59
C LEU A 47 16.13 -8.20 13.62
N PRO A 48 15.40 -8.08 14.75
CA PRO A 48 13.97 -8.35 14.78
C PRO A 48 13.22 -7.27 13.97
N VAL A 49 12.38 -7.70 13.03
CA VAL A 49 11.63 -6.79 12.15
C VAL A 49 10.17 -7.19 12.10
N LEU A 50 9.30 -6.22 11.84
CA LEU A 50 7.91 -6.50 11.46
C LEU A 50 7.87 -6.98 10.00
N PRO A 51 7.08 -8.01 9.69
CA PRO A 51 6.94 -8.47 8.31
C PRO A 51 6.24 -7.40 7.46
N ARG A 52 6.54 -7.37 6.16
CA ARG A 52 5.79 -6.54 5.21
C ARG A 52 4.36 -7.02 5.11
N PRO A 53 3.34 -6.15 5.13
CA PRO A 53 1.94 -6.52 4.93
C PRO A 53 1.75 -7.28 3.61
N ARG A 54 1.09 -8.43 3.67
CA ARG A 54 0.75 -9.24 2.50
C ARG A 54 -0.55 -8.73 1.89
N VAL A 55 -0.52 -8.33 0.64
CA VAL A 55 -1.64 -7.66 -0.02
C VAL A 55 -2.12 -8.49 -1.21
N ILE A 56 -3.43 -8.67 -1.33
CA ILE A 56 -4.09 -9.15 -2.54
C ILE A 56 -4.64 -7.93 -3.30
N VAL A 57 -4.32 -7.85 -4.57
CA VAL A 57 -4.91 -6.87 -5.50
C VAL A 57 -5.99 -7.58 -6.32
N VAL A 58 -7.15 -6.96 -6.44
CA VAL A 58 -8.29 -7.48 -7.22
C VAL A 58 -8.70 -6.45 -8.26
N SER A 59 -8.68 -6.82 -9.53
CA SER A 59 -9.26 -6.04 -10.62
C SER A 59 -10.55 -6.72 -11.07
N THR A 60 -11.65 -5.94 -11.13
CA THR A 60 -12.98 -6.45 -11.55
C THR A 60 -13.41 -5.82 -12.88
N GLY A 61 -13.93 -6.63 -13.77
CA GLY A 61 -14.45 -6.22 -15.06
C GLY A 61 -14.23 -7.30 -16.12
N THR A 62 -15.27 -7.68 -16.82
CA THR A 62 -15.21 -8.65 -17.95
C THR A 62 -14.47 -8.10 -19.16
N GLU A 63 -14.36 -6.76 -19.26
CA GLU A 63 -13.60 -6.06 -20.29
C GLU A 63 -12.09 -6.14 -20.07
N LEU A 64 -11.62 -6.49 -18.86
CA LEU A 64 -10.19 -6.44 -18.50
C LEU A 64 -9.42 -7.62 -19.08
N LYS A 65 -8.33 -7.31 -19.78
CA LYS A 65 -7.38 -8.29 -20.35
C LYS A 65 -5.98 -8.08 -19.75
N ARG A 66 -5.16 -9.12 -19.82
CA ARG A 66 -3.75 -9.00 -19.41
C ARG A 66 -3.00 -8.09 -20.38
N ALA A 67 -2.01 -7.39 -19.87
CA ALA A 67 -1.09 -6.65 -20.71
C ALA A 67 -0.45 -7.59 -21.75
N GLY A 68 -0.49 -7.16 -23.03
CA GLY A 68 0.05 -7.93 -24.15
C GLY A 68 -0.92 -8.95 -24.79
N GLU A 69 -2.10 -9.20 -24.22
CA GLU A 69 -3.14 -9.99 -24.87
C GLU A 69 -3.79 -9.18 -26.01
N ALA A 70 -4.22 -9.86 -27.09
CA ALA A 70 -5.00 -9.23 -28.16
C ALA A 70 -6.35 -8.75 -27.62
N LEU A 71 -6.73 -7.53 -27.94
CA LEU A 71 -7.97 -6.93 -27.49
C LEU A 71 -9.08 -7.08 -28.53
N GLU A 72 -10.23 -7.51 -28.10
CA GLU A 72 -11.46 -7.46 -28.86
C GLU A 72 -12.19 -6.12 -28.65
N ARG A 73 -13.23 -5.89 -29.41
CA ARG A 73 -14.07 -4.68 -29.25
C ARG A 73 -14.67 -4.62 -27.84
N GLY A 74 -14.47 -3.52 -27.14
CA GLY A 74 -14.96 -3.33 -25.76
C GLY A 74 -14.02 -3.84 -24.67
N GLN A 75 -12.87 -4.41 -25.02
CA GLN A 75 -11.87 -4.86 -24.06
C GLN A 75 -10.76 -3.83 -23.89
N ILE A 76 -10.22 -3.77 -22.67
CA ILE A 76 -9.12 -2.88 -22.31
C ILE A 76 -8.05 -3.64 -21.48
N PRO A 77 -6.79 -3.23 -21.53
CA PRO A 77 -5.76 -3.79 -20.66
C PRO A 77 -6.03 -3.46 -19.20
N ASP A 78 -5.80 -4.42 -18.30
CA ASP A 78 -5.83 -4.18 -16.86
C ASP A 78 -4.60 -3.38 -16.42
N SER A 79 -4.72 -2.06 -16.41
CA SER A 79 -3.68 -1.15 -15.93
C SER A 79 -3.71 -0.98 -14.40
N ASN A 80 -4.87 -1.13 -13.75
CA ASN A 80 -5.02 -0.94 -12.32
C ASN A 80 -4.27 -1.99 -11.51
N GLY A 81 -4.27 -3.24 -11.96
CA GLY A 81 -3.53 -4.29 -11.27
C GLY A 81 -2.02 -4.03 -11.24
N ILE A 82 -1.45 -3.54 -12.35
CA ILE A 82 -0.03 -3.17 -12.41
C ILE A 82 0.26 -1.93 -11.57
N LEU A 83 -0.59 -0.91 -11.67
CA LEU A 83 -0.49 0.33 -10.88
C LEU A 83 -0.50 0.02 -9.38
N LEU A 84 -1.51 -0.72 -8.91
CA LEU A 84 -1.65 -1.08 -7.49
C LEU A 84 -0.48 -1.92 -7.00
N ARG A 85 0.03 -2.83 -7.81
CA ARG A 85 1.21 -3.62 -7.45
C ARG A 85 2.41 -2.72 -7.16
N GLY A 86 2.73 -1.80 -8.07
CA GLY A 86 3.82 -0.85 -7.86
C GLY A 86 3.61 0.02 -6.62
N LEU A 87 2.42 0.60 -6.47
CA LEU A 87 2.09 1.45 -5.33
C LEU A 87 2.16 0.73 -3.98
N VAL A 88 1.72 -0.53 -3.91
CA VAL A 88 1.82 -1.36 -2.70
C VAL A 88 3.28 -1.66 -2.35
N GLU A 89 4.10 -2.02 -3.34
CA GLU A 89 5.51 -2.30 -3.15
C GLU A 89 6.29 -1.06 -2.70
N ASP A 90 6.02 0.10 -3.30
CA ASP A 90 6.59 1.40 -2.92
C ASP A 90 6.17 1.84 -1.51
N ALA A 91 4.95 1.50 -1.09
CA ALA A 91 4.44 1.73 0.27
C ALA A 91 4.91 0.71 1.31
N GLY A 92 5.84 -0.19 0.96
CA GLY A 92 6.42 -1.18 1.86
C GLY A 92 5.60 -2.46 2.03
N GLY A 93 4.50 -2.64 1.32
CA GLY A 93 3.73 -3.88 1.27
C GLY A 93 4.38 -4.94 0.36
N ARG A 94 3.77 -6.12 0.30
CA ARG A 94 4.12 -7.21 -0.61
C ARG A 94 2.86 -7.74 -1.29
N VAL A 95 2.75 -7.63 -2.60
CA VAL A 95 1.64 -8.24 -3.33
C VAL A 95 1.84 -9.75 -3.42
N VAL A 96 0.96 -10.52 -2.77
CA VAL A 96 0.99 -11.99 -2.75
C VAL A 96 0.12 -12.63 -3.83
N ALA A 97 -0.89 -11.90 -4.31
CA ALA A 97 -1.71 -12.31 -5.45
C ALA A 97 -2.30 -11.11 -6.18
N HIS A 98 -2.47 -11.24 -7.49
CA HIS A 98 -3.29 -10.35 -8.30
C HIS A 98 -4.40 -11.17 -8.95
N LEU A 99 -5.62 -10.95 -8.47
CA LEU A 99 -6.83 -11.62 -8.94
C LEU A 99 -7.52 -10.74 -9.98
N ARG A 100 -7.99 -11.36 -11.06
CA ARG A 100 -8.92 -10.72 -12.02
C ARG A 100 -10.19 -11.52 -12.03
N THR A 101 -11.30 -10.84 -11.87
CA THR A 101 -12.62 -11.44 -11.83
C THR A 101 -13.52 -10.76 -12.85
N GLY A 102 -14.52 -11.49 -13.29
CA GLY A 102 -15.63 -10.91 -14.04
C GLY A 102 -16.56 -10.11 -13.11
N ASP A 103 -17.77 -9.85 -13.61
CA ASP A 103 -18.75 -8.95 -13.00
C ASP A 103 -19.82 -9.70 -12.19
N THR A 104 -19.53 -10.94 -11.76
CA THR A 104 -20.47 -11.71 -10.94
C THR A 104 -19.97 -11.89 -9.52
N PRO A 105 -20.85 -11.74 -8.49
CA PRO A 105 -20.49 -11.97 -7.09
C PRO A 105 -19.90 -13.36 -6.84
N ALA A 106 -20.39 -14.38 -7.56
CA ALA A 106 -19.92 -15.75 -7.42
C ALA A 106 -18.48 -15.94 -7.91
N GLU A 107 -18.06 -15.22 -8.95
CA GLU A 107 -16.66 -15.25 -9.44
C GLU A 107 -15.73 -14.57 -8.46
N LEU A 108 -16.10 -13.37 -7.98
CA LEU A 108 -15.33 -12.65 -6.99
C LEU A 108 -15.19 -13.47 -5.69
N ARG A 109 -16.28 -14.06 -5.20
CA ARG A 109 -16.24 -14.89 -3.98
C ARG A 109 -15.30 -16.08 -4.15
N ARG A 110 -15.45 -16.85 -5.24
CA ARG A 110 -14.56 -17.99 -5.55
C ARG A 110 -13.08 -17.58 -5.64
N ALA A 111 -12.80 -16.42 -6.22
CA ALA A 111 -11.43 -15.91 -6.33
C ALA A 111 -10.86 -15.57 -4.95
N LEU A 112 -11.63 -14.96 -4.06
CA LEU A 112 -11.22 -14.65 -2.69
C LEU A 112 -11.05 -15.93 -1.85
N ASP A 113 -11.94 -16.92 -1.99
CA ASP A 113 -11.85 -18.21 -1.26
C ASP A 113 -10.63 -19.03 -1.68
N ALA A 114 -10.22 -18.95 -2.94
CA ALA A 114 -9.06 -19.66 -3.48
C ALA A 114 -7.74 -18.88 -3.29
N ALA A 115 -7.81 -17.65 -2.80
CA ALA A 115 -6.64 -16.79 -2.65
C ALA A 115 -5.70 -17.27 -1.54
N PRO A 116 -4.40 -16.91 -1.59
CA PRO A 116 -3.51 -17.12 -0.46
C PRO A 116 -3.91 -16.21 0.71
N ASP A 117 -3.43 -16.55 1.92
CA ASP A 117 -3.60 -15.67 3.08
C ASP A 117 -2.98 -14.29 2.83
N ALA A 118 -3.70 -13.27 3.26
CA ALA A 118 -3.27 -11.89 3.16
C ALA A 118 -3.64 -11.10 4.42
N ASP A 119 -3.05 -9.94 4.55
CA ASP A 119 -3.29 -9.03 5.66
C ASP A 119 -4.20 -7.86 5.21
N LEU A 120 -4.30 -7.63 3.89
CA LEU A 120 -5.16 -6.63 3.26
C LEU A 120 -5.56 -7.09 1.86
N VAL A 121 -6.81 -6.80 1.47
CA VAL A 121 -7.27 -6.86 0.08
C VAL A 121 -7.51 -5.45 -0.43
N ILE A 122 -7.10 -5.17 -1.66
CA ILE A 122 -7.40 -3.91 -2.35
C ILE A 122 -8.13 -4.24 -3.64
N THR A 123 -9.34 -3.71 -3.85
CA THR A 123 -10.04 -3.84 -5.13
C THR A 123 -9.99 -2.56 -5.94
N ALA A 124 -9.94 -2.67 -7.26
CA ALA A 124 -10.11 -1.57 -8.20
C ALA A 124 -11.28 -1.88 -9.15
N GLY A 125 -12.30 -1.04 -9.11
CA GLY A 125 -13.56 -1.20 -9.84
C GLY A 125 -14.68 -1.85 -9.02
N GLY A 126 -15.86 -1.94 -9.60
CA GLY A 126 -17.03 -2.62 -9.05
C GLY A 126 -17.66 -1.98 -7.81
N ILE A 127 -17.47 -0.67 -7.57
CA ILE A 127 -17.95 0.04 -6.38
C ILE A 127 -18.78 1.30 -6.65
N SER A 128 -19.08 1.62 -7.91
CA SER A 128 -19.88 2.77 -8.28
C SER A 128 -21.34 2.63 -7.81
N ALA A 129 -22.18 3.59 -8.11
CA ALA A 129 -23.63 3.52 -7.79
C ALA A 129 -24.47 2.76 -8.84
N GLY A 130 -23.83 2.07 -9.79
CA GLY A 130 -24.50 1.29 -10.84
C GLY A 130 -25.14 0.00 -10.30
N ALA A 131 -26.07 -0.55 -11.09
CA ALA A 131 -26.81 -1.78 -10.73
C ALA A 131 -25.95 -3.06 -10.77
N PHE A 132 -24.77 -3.03 -11.37
CA PHE A 132 -23.91 -4.20 -11.62
C PHE A 132 -22.55 -4.11 -10.91
N GLU A 133 -22.50 -3.44 -9.80
CA GLU A 133 -21.25 -3.22 -9.06
C GLU A 133 -20.87 -4.45 -8.24
N VAL A 134 -20.08 -5.32 -8.83
CA VAL A 134 -19.77 -6.67 -8.30
C VAL A 134 -19.19 -6.67 -6.91
N VAL A 135 -18.29 -5.74 -6.60
CA VAL A 135 -17.66 -5.67 -5.26
C VAL A 135 -18.72 -5.30 -4.22
N ARG A 136 -19.54 -4.29 -4.52
CA ARG A 136 -20.62 -3.86 -3.62
C ARG A 136 -21.67 -4.96 -3.41
N LEU A 137 -22.04 -5.68 -4.47
CA LEU A 137 -22.99 -6.79 -4.38
C LEU A 137 -22.43 -7.99 -3.60
N THR A 138 -21.12 -8.26 -3.72
CA THR A 138 -20.47 -9.39 -3.05
C THR A 138 -20.27 -9.14 -1.57
N LEU A 139 -19.89 -7.92 -1.17
CA LEU A 139 -19.58 -7.57 0.20
C LEU A 139 -20.84 -7.19 1.02
N GLY A 140 -21.95 -6.94 0.34
CA GLY A 140 -23.26 -6.69 0.96
C GLY A 140 -23.42 -5.30 1.57
N THR A 141 -24.55 -5.10 2.26
CA THR A 141 -24.93 -3.81 2.85
C THR A 141 -24.14 -3.42 4.08
N ASP A 142 -23.49 -4.39 4.74
CA ASP A 142 -22.70 -4.16 5.95
C ASP A 142 -21.30 -3.58 5.62
N ALA A 143 -20.93 -3.61 4.33
CA ALA A 143 -19.73 -2.94 3.86
C ALA A 143 -19.94 -1.42 3.87
N GLY A 144 -19.01 -0.70 4.51
CA GLY A 144 -19.02 0.76 4.58
C GLY A 144 -18.70 1.41 3.23
N PHE A 145 -19.67 1.40 2.29
CA PHE A 145 -19.54 2.14 1.03
C PHE A 145 -20.00 3.58 1.20
N HIS A 146 -19.11 4.51 0.91
CA HIS A 146 -19.32 5.93 1.05
C HIS A 146 -19.04 6.68 -0.25
N HIS A 147 -19.67 7.82 -0.42
CA HIS A 147 -19.28 8.80 -1.42
C HIS A 147 -18.57 9.95 -0.71
N VAL A 148 -17.27 10.04 -0.92
CA VAL A 148 -16.45 11.10 -0.33
C VAL A 148 -16.51 12.34 -1.23
N ALA A 149 -16.57 13.52 -0.64
CA ALA A 149 -16.59 14.79 -1.37
C ALA A 149 -15.20 15.12 -1.94
N GLN A 150 -14.73 14.28 -2.86
CA GLN A 150 -13.46 14.47 -3.59
C GLN A 150 -13.63 14.11 -5.08
N GLN A 151 -12.82 14.72 -5.92
CA GLN A 151 -12.72 14.47 -7.34
C GLN A 151 -11.24 14.54 -7.78
N PRO A 152 -10.64 13.48 -8.33
CA PRO A 152 -11.24 12.14 -8.60
C PRO A 152 -11.34 11.27 -7.34
N GLY A 153 -12.16 10.20 -7.41
CA GLY A 153 -12.18 9.15 -6.41
C GLY A 153 -13.29 9.27 -5.35
N GLY A 154 -14.47 9.81 -5.68
CA GLY A 154 -15.60 9.95 -4.76
C GLY A 154 -16.09 8.63 -4.14
N PRO A 155 -16.39 7.57 -4.91
CA PRO A 155 -16.80 6.28 -4.34
C PRO A 155 -15.64 5.59 -3.61
N GLN A 156 -15.89 5.12 -2.39
CA GLN A 156 -14.95 4.37 -1.56
C GLN A 156 -15.67 3.29 -0.79
N GLY A 157 -14.96 2.23 -0.40
CA GLY A 157 -15.53 1.18 0.43
C GLY A 157 -14.47 0.59 1.37
N VAL A 158 -14.89 0.30 2.61
CA VAL A 158 -14.05 -0.37 3.61
C VAL A 158 -14.91 -1.37 4.38
N CYS A 159 -14.44 -2.61 4.47
CA CYS A 159 -15.04 -3.64 5.32
C CYS A 159 -14.02 -4.74 5.63
N SER A 160 -14.47 -5.85 6.18
CA SER A 160 -13.74 -7.12 6.23
C SER A 160 -14.51 -8.18 5.44
N THR A 161 -13.78 -9.18 4.95
CA THR A 161 -14.38 -10.31 4.23
C THR A 161 -13.54 -11.57 4.46
N PRO A 162 -14.16 -12.75 4.50
CA PRO A 162 -13.42 -14.00 4.52
C PRO A 162 -12.53 -14.16 3.28
N VAL A 163 -11.27 -14.54 3.47
CA VAL A 163 -10.27 -14.75 2.39
C VAL A 163 -9.51 -16.05 2.66
N GLY A 164 -9.16 -16.73 1.57
CA GLY A 164 -8.41 -17.98 1.65
C GLY A 164 -9.28 -19.18 2.05
N ARG A 165 -8.65 -20.35 2.03
CA ARG A 165 -9.34 -21.63 2.33
C ARG A 165 -9.85 -21.73 3.75
N GLU A 166 -9.19 -21.07 4.69
CA GLU A 166 -9.57 -21.05 6.10
C GLU A 166 -10.61 -19.96 6.43
N GLY A 167 -10.97 -19.14 5.44
CA GLY A 167 -11.95 -18.05 5.59
C GLY A 167 -11.55 -17.01 6.62
N ARG A 168 -10.27 -16.63 6.65
CA ARG A 168 -9.76 -15.61 7.56
C ARG A 168 -10.39 -14.26 7.25
N GLU A 169 -11.01 -13.62 8.25
CA GLU A 169 -11.50 -12.25 8.14
C GLU A 169 -10.34 -11.29 7.83
N THR A 170 -10.40 -10.71 6.65
CA THR A 170 -9.33 -9.86 6.11
C THR A 170 -9.90 -8.48 5.75
N PRO A 171 -9.26 -7.39 6.19
CA PRO A 171 -9.64 -6.05 5.79
C PRO A 171 -9.61 -5.90 4.27
N ILE A 172 -10.58 -5.19 3.72
CA ILE A 172 -10.66 -4.89 2.30
C ILE A 172 -10.92 -3.39 2.10
N ILE A 173 -10.12 -2.77 1.24
CA ILE A 173 -10.29 -1.39 0.80
C ILE A 173 -10.67 -1.41 -0.67
N CYS A 174 -11.83 -0.82 -0.97
CA CYS A 174 -12.41 -0.84 -2.30
C CYS A 174 -12.23 0.54 -2.96
N LEU A 175 -11.48 0.56 -4.06
CA LEU A 175 -11.15 1.77 -4.82
C LEU A 175 -11.95 1.85 -6.12
N PRO A 176 -12.21 3.06 -6.66
CA PRO A 176 -12.84 3.25 -7.95
C PRO A 176 -12.07 2.58 -9.10
N GLY A 177 -12.75 2.35 -10.24
CA GLY A 177 -12.13 1.70 -11.41
C GLY A 177 -11.27 2.61 -12.29
N ASN A 178 -11.42 3.93 -12.22
CA ASN A 178 -10.61 4.84 -13.03
C ASN A 178 -9.17 4.89 -12.49
N PRO A 179 -8.12 4.71 -13.33
CA PRO A 179 -6.73 4.65 -12.87
C PRO A 179 -6.25 5.90 -12.12
N VAL A 180 -6.69 7.10 -12.51
CA VAL A 180 -6.36 8.35 -11.80
C VAL A 180 -7.00 8.36 -10.42
N SER A 181 -8.24 7.87 -10.32
CA SER A 181 -8.91 7.70 -9.03
C SER A 181 -8.21 6.67 -8.14
N VAL A 182 -7.80 5.54 -8.71
CA VAL A 182 -7.01 4.51 -8.00
C VAL A 182 -5.73 5.11 -7.42
N PHE A 183 -4.96 5.83 -8.24
CA PHE A 183 -3.72 6.48 -7.80
C PHE A 183 -3.96 7.46 -6.65
N THR A 184 -4.91 8.37 -6.82
CA THR A 184 -5.21 9.40 -5.81
C THR A 184 -5.68 8.78 -4.49
N THR A 185 -6.64 7.86 -4.57
CA THR A 185 -7.25 7.25 -3.37
C THR A 185 -6.32 6.26 -2.68
N PHE A 186 -5.40 5.62 -3.42
CA PHE A 186 -4.33 4.84 -2.82
C PHE A 186 -3.48 5.70 -1.86
N HIS A 187 -3.01 6.85 -2.32
CA HIS A 187 -2.19 7.74 -1.50
C HIS A 187 -2.96 8.35 -0.32
N MET A 188 -4.25 8.58 -0.47
CA MET A 188 -5.09 9.14 0.59
C MET A 188 -5.45 8.13 1.68
N TYR A 189 -5.70 6.87 1.32
CA TYR A 189 -6.29 5.88 2.24
C TYR A 189 -5.45 4.64 2.43
N VAL A 190 -4.87 4.08 1.35
CA VAL A 190 -4.20 2.78 1.41
C VAL A 190 -2.77 2.91 1.95
N ALA A 191 -2.02 3.90 1.48
CA ALA A 191 -0.62 4.09 1.88
C ALA A 191 -0.49 4.28 3.40
N GLY A 192 -1.40 5.05 4.02
CA GLY A 192 -1.46 5.20 5.47
C GLY A 192 -1.76 3.89 6.20
N ALA A 193 -2.73 3.12 5.70
CA ALA A 193 -3.07 1.82 6.28
C ALA A 193 -1.87 0.86 6.22
N LEU A 194 -1.18 0.75 5.09
CA LEU A 194 0.02 -0.07 4.94
C LEU A 194 1.16 0.35 5.87
N ALA A 195 1.36 1.66 6.04
CA ALA A 195 2.37 2.19 6.96
C ALA A 195 2.08 1.78 8.41
N VAL A 196 0.83 1.92 8.87
CA VAL A 196 0.41 1.49 10.22
C VAL A 196 0.55 -0.03 10.38
N MET A 197 0.15 -0.82 9.39
CA MET A 197 0.32 -2.28 9.39
C MET A 197 1.80 -2.70 9.44
N SER A 198 2.70 -1.88 8.90
CA SER A 198 4.15 -2.06 8.98
C SER A 198 4.75 -1.55 10.30
N GLY A 199 3.93 -1.10 11.25
CA GLY A 199 4.36 -0.56 12.54
C GLY A 199 4.95 0.85 12.48
N LEU A 200 4.76 1.56 11.38
CA LEU A 200 5.20 2.95 11.27
C LEU A 200 4.19 3.88 11.97
N VAL A 201 4.69 4.78 12.78
CA VAL A 201 3.91 5.88 13.32
C VAL A 201 3.89 6.98 12.28
N LEU A 202 2.73 7.22 11.68
CA LEU A 202 2.58 8.32 10.73
C LEU A 202 2.59 9.64 11.50
N PRO A 203 3.41 10.62 11.09
CA PRO A 203 3.30 11.97 11.64
C PRO A 203 1.93 12.54 11.25
N GLU A 204 1.30 13.26 12.18
CA GLU A 204 0.13 14.07 11.84
C GLU A 204 0.54 15.07 10.76
N ARG A 205 0.07 14.84 9.54
CA ARG A 205 0.28 15.75 8.41
C ARG A 205 -1.00 16.53 8.19
N GLY A 206 -1.04 17.73 8.72
CA GLY A 206 -2.06 18.72 8.40
C GLY A 206 -1.36 19.99 7.91
N ALA A 207 -1.77 20.49 6.77
CA ALA A 207 -1.39 21.82 6.32
C ALA A 207 -2.66 22.56 5.91
N THR A 208 -2.89 23.72 6.49
CA THR A 208 -3.89 24.66 5.99
C THR A 208 -3.21 25.54 4.95
N VAL A 209 -3.55 25.34 3.68
CA VAL A 209 -3.08 26.19 2.59
C VAL A 209 -4.21 27.07 2.12
N PRO A 210 -3.98 28.37 1.88
CA PRO A 210 -5.00 29.22 1.28
C PRO A 210 -5.29 28.70 -0.14
N LEU A 211 -6.58 28.52 -0.46
CA LEU A 211 -7.00 28.24 -1.83
C LEU A 211 -6.74 29.48 -2.67
N SER A 212 -5.69 29.45 -3.47
CA SER A 212 -5.48 30.45 -4.51
C SER A 212 -6.53 30.20 -5.61
N LEU A 213 -7.53 31.05 -5.68
CA LEU A 213 -8.40 31.11 -6.85
C LEU A 213 -7.57 31.61 -8.03
N ILE A 214 -7.04 30.68 -8.81
CA ILE A 214 -6.54 31.00 -10.14
C ILE A 214 -7.79 31.29 -10.96
N PRO A 215 -8.03 32.52 -11.42
CA PRO A 215 -9.12 32.78 -12.35
C PRO A 215 -8.86 31.90 -13.57
N LEU A 216 -9.73 30.93 -13.82
CA LEU A 216 -9.79 30.26 -15.11
C LEU A 216 -10.16 31.37 -16.08
N SER A 217 -9.18 31.78 -16.89
CA SER A 217 -9.46 32.65 -18.02
C SER A 217 -10.49 31.93 -18.90
N GLU A 218 -11.69 32.45 -18.94
CA GLU A 218 -12.69 32.00 -19.90
C GLU A 218 -12.11 32.09 -21.33
N PRO A 219 -12.45 31.13 -22.22
CA PRO A 219 -11.96 31.08 -23.58
C PRO A 219 -12.39 32.29 -24.42
#